data_c0ad6b9d317eace35e232c54f0c73819
#
_entry.id   c0ad6b9d317eace35e232c54f0c73819
#
_cell.length_a   1.000
_cell.length_b   1.000
_cell.length_c   1.000
_cell.angle_alpha   90.00
_cell.angle_beta   90.00
_cell.angle_gamma   90.00
#
_symmetry.space_group_name_H-M   'P 1'
#
loop_
_entity.id
_entity.type
_entity.pdbx_description
1 polymer ?
#
loop_
_entity_poly.entity_id
_entity_poly.type
_entity_poly.pdbx_seq_one_letter_code
_entity_poly.pdbx_strand_id
1 'polypeptide(L)'
;MSKIDWKVLDRNYEDVIYETYNGIAKITINRPEVRNAFRPKTVMELIDAFTVAREDNEVGVIVLTGANHGKGEDKEAFCSGGDQSVRGHGGYVGEDNVPRLNVLDLQRLIRVIPKPVIAMVNGYAIGRSE
;
A
#
# COMPACT_ATOMS: atom_id res chain seq x y z
N MET A 1 5.15 -1.31 -28.36
CA MET A 1 5.70 -1.25 -27.00
C MET A 1 5.31 -2.49 -26.23
N SER A 2 6.28 -3.16 -25.68
CA SER A 2 5.97 -4.36 -24.96
C SER A 2 5.42 -4.03 -23.57
N LYS A 3 4.47 -4.82 -23.15
CA LYS A 3 3.82 -4.68 -21.88
C LYS A 3 4.60 -5.45 -20.84
N ILE A 4 4.78 -4.86 -19.66
CA ILE A 4 5.43 -5.56 -18.57
C ILE A 4 4.49 -6.65 -18.07
N ASP A 5 5.02 -7.86 -17.97
CA ASP A 5 4.23 -9.03 -17.57
C ASP A 5 4.41 -9.28 -16.08
N TRP A 6 3.68 -8.53 -15.28
CA TRP A 6 3.74 -8.65 -13.84
C TRP A 6 3.16 -9.97 -13.36
N LYS A 7 3.86 -10.60 -12.43
CA LYS A 7 3.39 -11.84 -11.84
C LYS A 7 2.72 -11.52 -10.51
N VAL A 8 1.42 -11.76 -10.43
CA VAL A 8 0.63 -11.48 -9.24
C VAL A 8 0.80 -12.59 -8.23
N LEU A 9 1.05 -12.22 -6.99
CA LEU A 9 1.07 -13.17 -5.88
C LEU A 9 -0.29 -13.14 -5.20
N ASP A 10 -1.00 -14.26 -5.22
CA ASP A 10 -2.32 -14.37 -4.62
C ASP A 10 -2.21 -14.75 -3.15
N ARG A 11 -2.38 -13.77 -2.28
CA ARG A 11 -2.39 -13.99 -0.84
C ARG A 11 -3.74 -13.60 -0.22
N ASN A 12 -4.78 -13.55 -1.05
CA ASN A 12 -6.13 -13.19 -0.64
C ASN A 12 -6.25 -11.79 -0.06
N TYR A 13 -5.43 -10.86 -0.56
CA TYR A 13 -5.56 -9.47 -0.16
C TYR A 13 -6.83 -8.86 -0.76
N GLU A 14 -7.49 -8.01 0.00
CA GLU A 14 -8.62 -7.23 -0.51
C GLU A 14 -8.20 -5.85 -0.94
N ASP A 15 -7.29 -5.24 -0.22
CA ASP A 15 -6.94 -3.83 -0.39
C ASP A 15 -5.60 -3.62 -1.07
N VAL A 16 -4.82 -4.68 -1.25
CA VAL A 16 -3.44 -4.58 -1.75
C VAL A 16 -3.22 -5.58 -2.86
N ILE A 17 -2.46 -5.18 -3.86
CA ILE A 17 -2.02 -6.08 -4.93
C ILE A 17 -0.50 -6.18 -4.84
N TYR A 18 0.01 -7.40 -4.81
CA TYR A 18 1.44 -7.67 -4.79
C TYR A 18 1.84 -8.32 -6.10
N GLU A 19 2.76 -7.68 -6.81
CA GLU A 19 3.21 -8.17 -8.11
C GLU A 19 4.73 -8.09 -8.17
N THR A 20 5.34 -9.01 -8.93
CA THR A 20 6.78 -8.99 -9.13
C THR A 20 7.12 -9.05 -10.61
N TYR A 21 8.24 -8.47 -10.96
CA TYR A 21 8.80 -8.56 -12.29
C TYR A 21 10.27 -8.18 -12.24
N ASN A 22 11.11 -9.08 -12.69
CA ASN A 22 12.54 -8.79 -12.91
C ASN A 22 13.24 -8.14 -11.70
N GLY A 23 13.03 -8.71 -10.53
CA GLY A 23 13.68 -8.22 -9.30
C GLY A 23 12.96 -7.07 -8.62
N ILE A 24 11.81 -6.65 -9.14
CA ILE A 24 11.02 -5.56 -8.59
C ILE A 24 9.75 -6.13 -7.97
N ALA A 25 9.44 -5.73 -6.75
CA ALA A 25 8.14 -6.01 -6.15
C ALA A 25 7.32 -4.73 -6.20
N LYS A 26 6.14 -4.80 -6.79
CA LYS A 26 5.23 -3.66 -6.83
C LYS A 26 4.07 -3.94 -5.88
N ILE A 27 3.91 -3.06 -4.91
CA ILE A 27 2.82 -3.13 -3.94
C ILE A 27 1.87 -1.99 -4.24
N THR A 28 0.63 -2.34 -4.56
CA THR A 28 -0.37 -1.36 -4.99
C THR A 28 -1.47 -1.28 -3.95
N ILE A 29 -1.78 -0.07 -3.47
CA ILE A 29 -2.96 0.15 -2.65
C ILE A 29 -4.13 0.23 -3.62
N ASN A 30 -5.06 -0.72 -3.49
CA ASN A 30 -6.13 -0.88 -4.47
C ASN A 30 -7.49 -0.56 -3.85
N ARG A 31 -7.69 0.70 -3.50
CA ARG A 31 -8.97 1.21 -3.02
C ARG A 31 -9.31 2.52 -3.76
N PRO A 32 -9.31 2.50 -5.11
CA PRO A 32 -9.49 3.75 -5.86
C PRO A 32 -10.85 4.40 -5.65
N GLU A 33 -11.88 3.63 -5.30
CA GLU A 33 -13.22 4.17 -5.05
C GLU A 33 -13.28 5.07 -3.83
N VAL A 34 -12.29 4.98 -2.93
CA VAL A 34 -12.15 5.86 -1.77
C VAL A 34 -10.80 6.58 -1.80
N ARG A 35 -10.26 6.78 -3.00
CA ARG A 35 -8.99 7.47 -3.24
C ARG A 35 -7.84 6.82 -2.48
N ASN A 36 -7.88 5.51 -2.39
CA ASN A 36 -6.85 4.69 -1.74
C ASN A 36 -6.64 5.05 -0.27
N ALA A 37 -7.72 5.50 0.39
CA ALA A 37 -7.70 5.69 1.83
C ALA A 37 -7.48 4.33 2.50
N PHE A 38 -6.68 4.30 3.54
CA PHE A 38 -6.38 3.03 4.19
C PHE A 38 -7.25 2.83 5.43
N ARG A 39 -7.54 1.58 5.70
CA ARG A 39 -8.25 1.11 6.90
C ARG A 39 -7.33 0.09 7.59
N PRO A 40 -7.68 -0.39 8.80
CA PRO A 40 -6.79 -1.35 9.47
C PRO A 40 -6.41 -2.54 8.61
N LYS A 41 -7.36 -3.06 7.84
CA LYS A 41 -7.07 -4.18 6.94
C LYS A 41 -6.01 -3.83 5.90
N THR A 42 -6.09 -2.62 5.34
CA THR A 42 -5.09 -2.17 4.36
C THR A 42 -3.70 -2.17 4.98
N VAL A 43 -3.58 -1.64 6.19
CA VAL A 43 -2.31 -1.56 6.88
C VAL A 43 -1.76 -2.96 7.15
N MET A 44 -2.61 -3.89 7.60
CA MET A 44 -2.19 -5.26 7.84
C MET A 44 -1.71 -5.94 6.57
N GLU A 45 -2.43 -5.71 5.47
CA GLU A 45 -2.03 -6.29 4.19
C GLU A 45 -0.73 -5.69 3.68
N LEU A 46 -0.53 -4.39 3.89
CA LEU A 46 0.74 -3.75 3.51
C LEU A 46 1.91 -4.31 4.31
N ILE A 47 1.72 -4.51 5.61
CA ILE A 47 2.76 -5.10 6.45
C ILE A 47 3.11 -6.49 5.93
N ASP A 48 2.11 -7.29 5.59
CA ASP A 48 2.36 -8.62 5.05
C ASP A 48 3.09 -8.55 3.71
N ALA A 49 2.65 -7.67 2.83
CA ALA A 49 3.26 -7.52 1.49
C ALA A 49 4.72 -7.07 1.59
N PHE A 50 5.00 -6.09 2.44
CA PHE A 50 6.38 -5.62 2.62
C PHE A 50 7.24 -6.71 3.25
N THR A 51 6.68 -7.52 4.15
CA THR A 51 7.41 -8.62 4.75
C THR A 51 7.75 -9.68 3.70
N VAL A 52 6.79 -10.01 2.84
CA VAL A 52 7.04 -10.95 1.73
C VAL A 52 8.16 -10.41 0.83
N ALA A 53 8.11 -9.13 0.49
CA ALA A 53 9.13 -8.53 -0.36
C ALA A 53 10.50 -8.53 0.31
N ARG A 54 10.54 -8.30 1.61
CA ARG A 54 11.79 -8.32 2.36
C ARG A 54 12.43 -9.70 2.33
N GLU A 55 11.60 -10.74 2.48
CA GLU A 55 12.09 -12.12 2.57
C GLU A 55 12.38 -12.76 1.22
N ASP A 56 11.92 -12.16 0.13
CA ASP A 56 12.11 -12.73 -1.20
C ASP A 56 13.49 -12.35 -1.74
N ASN A 57 14.36 -13.34 -1.84
CA ASN A 57 15.73 -13.14 -2.29
C ASN A 57 15.83 -12.63 -3.73
N GLU A 58 14.78 -12.79 -4.52
CA GLU A 58 14.79 -12.33 -5.91
C GLU A 58 14.34 -10.88 -6.06
N VAL A 59 13.86 -10.29 -4.98
CA VAL A 59 13.42 -8.89 -4.99
C VAL A 59 14.55 -7.99 -4.51
N GLY A 60 14.94 -7.04 -5.35
CA GLY A 60 15.97 -6.07 -4.98
C GLY A 60 15.44 -4.67 -4.75
N VAL A 61 14.27 -4.35 -5.29
CA VAL A 61 13.65 -3.03 -5.16
C VAL A 61 12.17 -3.19 -4.93
N ILE A 62 11.60 -2.37 -4.06
CA ILE A 62 10.17 -2.39 -3.77
C ILE A 62 9.57 -1.07 -4.24
N VAL A 63 8.47 -1.15 -4.99
CA VAL A 63 7.74 0.01 -5.47
C VAL A 63 6.38 0.03 -4.79
N LEU A 64 6.02 1.16 -4.22
CA LEU A 64 4.71 1.35 -3.62
C LEU A 64 3.92 2.36 -4.45
N THR A 65 2.71 2.02 -4.84
CA THR A 65 1.89 2.90 -5.66
C THR A 65 0.42 2.75 -5.27
N GLY A 66 -0.43 3.58 -5.86
CA GLY A 66 -1.88 3.51 -5.66
C GLY A 66 -2.58 3.23 -6.98
N ALA A 67 -3.65 2.46 -6.91
CA ALA A 67 -4.45 2.15 -8.10
C ALA A 67 -5.25 3.37 -8.53
N ASN A 68 -5.43 3.51 -9.84
CA ASN A 68 -6.24 4.57 -10.43
C ASN A 68 -7.53 3.98 -11.00
N HIS A 69 -8.59 4.77 -11.04
CA HIS A 69 -9.78 4.34 -11.74
C HIS A 69 -10.05 5.14 -13.02
N GLY A 70 -9.05 5.87 -13.49
CA GLY A 70 -9.13 6.51 -14.79
C GLY A 70 -10.02 7.74 -14.86
N LYS A 71 -10.25 8.41 -13.76
CA LYS A 71 -11.14 9.56 -13.73
C LYS A 71 -10.44 10.92 -13.79
N GLY A 72 -9.15 10.90 -14.11
CA GLY A 72 -8.37 12.13 -14.21
C GLY A 72 -7.57 12.40 -12.94
N GLU A 73 -6.49 13.16 -13.11
CA GLU A 73 -5.53 13.37 -12.03
C GLU A 73 -6.14 14.02 -10.79
N ASP A 74 -7.11 14.90 -10.98
CA ASP A 74 -7.71 15.61 -9.85
C ASP A 74 -8.59 14.69 -9.00
N LYS A 75 -8.92 13.52 -9.52
CA LYS A 75 -9.77 12.56 -8.81
C LYS A 75 -9.04 11.28 -8.45
N GLU A 76 -7.76 11.21 -8.77
CA GLU A 76 -6.95 10.06 -8.46
C GLU A 76 -6.06 10.36 -7.27
N ALA A 77 -5.71 9.37 -6.50
CA ALA A 77 -4.83 9.58 -5.36
C ALA A 77 -3.95 8.37 -5.18
N PHE A 78 -2.68 8.62 -4.89
CA PHE A 78 -1.77 7.59 -4.45
C PHE A 78 -2.29 7.00 -3.12
N CYS A 79 -2.56 7.88 -2.17
CA CYS A 79 -3.15 7.49 -0.90
C CYS A 79 -3.71 8.76 -0.25
N SER A 80 -4.97 8.73 0.14
CA SER A 80 -5.62 9.90 0.73
C SER A 80 -5.59 9.89 2.26
N GLY A 81 -4.84 8.98 2.87
CA GLY A 81 -4.74 8.91 4.33
C GLY A 81 -5.71 7.89 4.89
N GLY A 82 -6.06 8.05 6.15
CA GLY A 82 -6.92 7.10 6.82
C GLY A 82 -8.37 7.19 6.35
N ASP A 83 -9.03 6.04 6.29
CA ASP A 83 -10.43 5.98 5.89
C ASP A 83 -11.31 6.54 7.00
N GLN A 84 -11.99 7.64 6.72
CA GLN A 84 -12.82 8.31 7.71
C GLN A 84 -13.97 7.44 8.20
N SER A 85 -14.41 6.50 7.38
CA SER A 85 -15.54 5.66 7.76
C SER A 85 -15.24 4.71 8.91
N VAL A 86 -13.96 4.46 9.20
CA VAL A 86 -13.58 3.58 10.29
C VAL A 86 -13.10 4.33 11.52
N ARG A 87 -13.21 5.67 11.50
CA ARG A 87 -12.82 6.47 12.65
C ARG A 87 -13.98 6.64 13.59
N GLY A 88 -13.78 6.29 14.85
CA GLY A 88 -14.78 6.51 15.87
C GLY A 88 -14.47 7.75 16.68
N HIS A 89 -15.18 7.92 17.79
CA HIS A 89 -15.00 9.08 18.67
C HIS A 89 -13.61 9.14 19.29
N GLY A 90 -12.97 8.04 19.48
CA GLY A 90 -11.63 7.98 20.01
C GLY A 90 -10.56 8.07 18.95
N GLY A 91 -10.93 8.40 17.73
CA GLY A 91 -10.01 8.48 16.63
C GLY A 91 -10.10 7.25 15.75
N TYR A 92 -8.98 6.77 15.28
CA TYR A 92 -8.92 5.69 14.34
C TYR A 92 -9.11 4.35 15.05
N VAL A 93 -10.32 3.86 15.06
CA VAL A 93 -10.65 2.60 15.72
C VAL A 93 -11.25 1.65 14.70
N GLY A 94 -10.53 0.61 14.34
CA GLY A 94 -11.05 -0.43 13.48
C GLY A 94 -11.71 -1.51 14.31
N GLU A 95 -12.37 -2.46 13.66
CA GLU A 95 -13.02 -3.53 14.39
C GLU A 95 -12.01 -4.44 15.08
N ASP A 96 -10.79 -4.43 14.63
CA ASP A 96 -9.71 -5.16 15.28
C ASP A 96 -8.98 -4.31 16.29
N ASN A 97 -9.37 -3.07 16.43
CA ASN A 97 -8.85 -2.14 17.41
C ASN A 97 -7.32 -1.96 17.35
N VAL A 98 -6.80 -1.82 16.15
CA VAL A 98 -5.35 -1.65 15.95
C VAL A 98 -5.04 -0.43 15.12
N PRO A 99 -5.35 0.70 15.50
CA PRO A 99 -5.24 1.84 14.60
C PRO A 99 -3.83 2.36 14.44
N ARG A 100 -3.34 3.00 15.44
CA ARG A 100 -2.10 3.74 15.36
C ARG A 100 -0.86 2.90 15.41
N LEU A 101 -0.87 1.90 16.27
CA LEU A 101 0.32 1.07 16.45
C LEU A 101 0.68 0.34 15.17
N ASN A 102 -0.33 -0.10 14.43
CA ASN A 102 -0.06 -0.82 13.19
C ASN A 102 0.48 0.10 12.11
N VAL A 103 0.02 1.34 12.07
CA VAL A 103 0.57 2.32 11.12
C VAL A 103 2.03 2.59 11.45
N LEU A 104 2.36 2.74 12.73
CA LEU A 104 3.74 2.96 13.15
C LEU A 104 4.62 1.75 12.85
N ASP A 105 4.08 0.55 13.01
CA ASP A 105 4.80 -0.68 12.69
C ASP A 105 5.10 -0.74 11.21
N LEU A 106 4.14 -0.36 10.38
CA LEU A 106 4.36 -0.31 8.93
C LEU A 106 5.45 0.69 8.57
N GLN A 107 5.40 1.88 9.15
CA GLN A 107 6.40 2.91 8.90
C GLN A 107 7.80 2.45 9.33
N ARG A 108 7.88 1.78 10.46
CA ARG A 108 9.14 1.24 10.93
C ARG A 108 9.67 0.16 10.00
N LEU A 109 8.80 -0.74 9.56
CA LEU A 109 9.18 -1.80 8.65
C LEU A 109 9.76 -1.22 7.35
N ILE A 110 9.08 -0.23 6.77
CA ILE A 110 9.56 0.40 5.55
C ILE A 110 10.94 1.02 5.77
N ARG A 111 11.15 1.62 6.92
CA ARG A 111 12.39 2.31 7.22
C ARG A 111 13.59 1.37 7.43
N VAL A 112 13.35 0.20 8.00
CA VAL A 112 14.44 -0.73 8.34
C VAL A 112 14.66 -1.82 7.31
N ILE A 113 13.77 -1.96 6.35
CA ILE A 113 13.90 -3.00 5.33
C ILE A 113 15.16 -2.75 4.50
N PRO A 114 16.02 -3.76 4.31
CA PRO A 114 17.31 -3.55 3.64
C PRO A 114 17.20 -3.57 2.11
N LYS A 115 16.18 -2.95 1.58
CA LYS A 115 15.95 -2.84 0.14
C LYS A 115 15.36 -1.47 -0.12
N PRO A 116 15.71 -0.80 -1.23
CA PRO A 116 15.11 0.49 -1.55
C PRO A 116 13.61 0.38 -1.71
N VAL A 117 12.88 1.33 -1.15
CA VAL A 117 11.44 1.43 -1.32
C VAL A 117 11.17 2.76 -2.03
N ILE A 118 10.57 2.67 -3.21
CA ILE A 118 10.30 3.83 -4.04
C ILE A 118 8.79 4.03 -4.12
N ALA A 119 8.33 5.22 -3.77
CA ALA A 119 6.92 5.57 -3.88
C ALA A 119 6.67 6.17 -5.25
N MET A 120 5.77 5.56 -6.02
CA MET A 120 5.34 6.10 -7.30
C MET A 120 4.01 6.79 -7.08
N VAL A 121 4.05 8.11 -6.96
CA VAL A 121 2.87 8.91 -6.66
C VAL A 121 2.18 9.28 -7.96
N ASN A 122 0.96 8.80 -8.14
CA ASN A 122 0.17 9.01 -9.34
C ASN A 122 -1.15 9.70 -8.99
N GLY A 123 -1.06 10.94 -8.67
CA GLY A 123 -2.15 11.73 -8.14
C GLY A 123 -1.64 12.46 -6.93
N TYR A 124 -2.50 12.75 -5.97
CA TYR A 124 -2.03 13.42 -4.77
C TYR A 124 -1.90 12.44 -3.61
N ALA A 125 -1.11 12.83 -2.63
CA ALA A 125 -0.89 12.04 -1.43
C ALA A 125 -1.13 12.92 -0.21
N ILE A 126 -1.89 12.39 0.73
CA ILE A 126 -2.27 13.13 1.93
C ILE A 126 -2.02 12.24 3.13
N GLY A 127 -1.60 12.84 4.21
CA GLY A 127 -1.40 12.13 5.45
C GLY A 127 -0.05 11.44 5.50
N ARG A 128 -0.03 10.17 5.86
CA ARG A 128 1.21 9.45 6.13
C ARG A 128 1.55 8.43 5.06
N SER A 129 1.18 8.73 3.84
CA SER A 129 1.39 7.79 2.74
C SER A 129 2.84 7.68 2.28
N GLU A 130 3.68 8.54 2.71
CA GLU A 130 5.09 8.46 2.31
C GLU A 130 5.99 7.80 3.34
#